data_4174236d8b92ca6d8d472198c330e1c7
#
_entry.id   4174236d8b92ca6d8d472198c330e1c7
#
_cell.length_a   1.000
_cell.length_b   1.000
_cell.length_c   1.000
_cell.angle_alpha   90.00
_cell.angle_beta   90.00
_cell.angle_gamma   90.00
#
_symmetry.space_group_name_H-M   'P 1'
#
loop_
_entity.id
_entity.type
_entity.pdbx_description
1 polymer ?
#
loop_
_entity_poly.entity_id
_entity_poly.type
_entity_poly.pdbx_seq_one_letter_code
_entity_poly.pdbx_strand_id
1 'polypeptide(L)'
;MRTLGLIGGMSWYSTLEYYRVINTAVHEALGGHHSAHLLLESVDFAQVRELQLAEDWAGAGDLLAAAGRRLQGAGADAVLIATNLMHKVAPAVEAALDVPLLHIADAVADVATGAGWGTVGVVGTRWVMAEPFYADRLATHGITTLVPDAATQDEIDRIIFDELAHGHVLDTSRARLAAAAAQLQEQGADAVVLACTELELALTGPGPVPLIESARVHALAAARFALGGPTPPVTPGA
;
A
#
# COMPACT_ATOMS: atom_id res chain seq x y z
N MET A 1 -7.72 -19.25 -13.00
CA MET A 1 -7.44 -18.00 -12.25
C MET A 1 -6.34 -18.33 -11.25
N ARG A 2 -5.33 -17.43 -11.10
CA ARG A 2 -4.24 -17.62 -10.15
C ARG A 2 -4.72 -17.34 -8.72
N THR A 3 -4.09 -17.99 -7.75
CA THR A 3 -4.38 -17.85 -6.32
C THR A 3 -3.51 -16.73 -5.71
N LEU A 4 -4.12 -15.80 -5.00
CA LEU A 4 -3.42 -14.73 -4.30
C LEU A 4 -3.24 -15.05 -2.83
N GLY A 5 -2.04 -14.83 -2.29
CA GLY A 5 -1.75 -14.86 -0.87
C GLY A 5 -1.72 -13.45 -0.30
N LEU A 6 -2.56 -13.16 0.70
CA LEU A 6 -2.68 -11.86 1.32
C LEU A 6 -2.12 -11.89 2.74
N ILE A 7 -1.01 -11.19 3.01
CA ILE A 7 -0.52 -10.92 4.36
C ILE A 7 -1.30 -9.72 4.87
N GLY A 8 -2.29 -9.98 5.72
CA GLY A 8 -3.22 -8.99 6.25
C GLY A 8 -3.15 -8.87 7.77
N GLY A 9 -4.14 -8.19 8.35
CA GLY A 9 -4.25 -7.96 9.79
C GLY A 9 -3.60 -6.66 10.29
N MET A 10 -2.97 -5.86 9.42
CA MET A 10 -2.17 -4.66 9.77
C MET A 10 -2.67 -3.31 9.18
N SER A 11 -3.91 -2.80 9.26
CA SER A 11 -5.00 -3.26 10.11
C SER A 11 -5.89 -4.30 9.41
N TRP A 12 -6.82 -4.89 10.20
CA TRP A 12 -7.83 -5.78 9.63
C TRP A 12 -8.85 -5.03 8.76
N TYR A 13 -9.09 -3.74 9.00
CA TYR A 13 -9.94 -2.89 8.16
C TYR A 13 -9.37 -2.77 6.74
N SER A 14 -8.06 -2.48 6.60
CA SER A 14 -7.37 -2.47 5.31
C SER A 14 -7.48 -3.82 4.60
N THR A 15 -7.36 -4.92 5.36
CA THR A 15 -7.49 -6.28 4.83
C THR A 15 -8.87 -6.54 4.24
N LEU A 16 -9.94 -6.08 4.89
CA LEU A 16 -11.31 -6.16 4.37
C LEU A 16 -11.47 -5.38 3.06
N GLU A 17 -10.85 -4.21 2.97
CA GLU A 17 -10.89 -3.40 1.75
C GLU A 17 -10.17 -4.11 0.58
N TYR A 18 -8.98 -4.68 0.82
CA TYR A 18 -8.32 -5.53 -0.17
C TYR A 18 -9.22 -6.67 -0.63
N TYR A 19 -9.83 -7.41 0.30
CA TYR A 19 -10.73 -8.51 -0.03
C TYR A 19 -11.90 -8.03 -0.88
N ARG A 20 -12.52 -6.92 -0.51
CA ARG A 20 -13.65 -6.31 -1.23
C ARG A 20 -13.25 -5.89 -2.64
N VAL A 21 -12.18 -5.11 -2.79
CA VAL A 21 -11.73 -4.56 -4.09
C VAL A 21 -11.33 -5.68 -5.05
N ILE A 22 -10.54 -6.66 -4.58
CA ILE A 22 -10.11 -7.79 -5.42
C ILE A 22 -11.32 -8.59 -5.91
N ASN A 23 -12.25 -8.95 -5.02
CA ASN A 23 -13.43 -9.73 -5.40
C ASN A 23 -14.38 -8.95 -6.31
N THR A 24 -14.57 -7.64 -6.07
CA THR A 24 -15.36 -6.78 -6.95
C THR A 24 -14.77 -6.77 -8.36
N ALA A 25 -13.46 -6.56 -8.50
CA ALA A 25 -12.79 -6.52 -9.80
C ALA A 25 -12.89 -7.88 -10.55
N VAL A 26 -12.74 -9.00 -9.84
CA VAL A 26 -12.89 -10.33 -10.43
C VAL A 26 -14.34 -10.59 -10.85
N HIS A 27 -15.32 -10.20 -10.02
CA HIS A 27 -16.74 -10.33 -10.35
C HIS A 27 -17.12 -9.49 -11.57
N GLU A 28 -16.66 -8.24 -11.65
CA GLU A 28 -16.90 -7.35 -12.79
C GLU A 28 -16.30 -7.91 -14.10
N ALA A 29 -15.12 -8.54 -14.00
CA ALA A 29 -14.45 -9.10 -15.17
C ALA A 29 -15.07 -10.40 -15.68
N LEU A 30 -15.52 -11.29 -14.79
CA LEU A 30 -16.00 -12.63 -15.14
C LEU A 30 -17.51 -12.81 -15.05
N GLY A 31 -18.20 -11.96 -14.31
CA GLY A 31 -19.65 -12.02 -14.09
C GLY A 31 -20.12 -13.19 -13.22
N GLY A 32 -21.43 -13.41 -13.18
CA GLY A 32 -22.04 -14.54 -12.49
C GLY A 32 -21.71 -14.59 -10.98
N HIS A 33 -21.27 -15.76 -10.51
CA HIS A 33 -20.88 -15.99 -9.11
C HIS A 33 -19.35 -16.07 -8.92
N HIS A 34 -18.58 -15.55 -9.87
CA HIS A 34 -17.12 -15.55 -9.76
C HIS A 34 -16.60 -14.67 -8.63
N SER A 35 -15.63 -15.19 -7.90
CA SER A 35 -14.84 -14.49 -6.87
C SER A 35 -13.37 -14.92 -7.01
N ALA A 36 -12.47 -14.15 -6.42
CA ALA A 36 -11.04 -14.44 -6.44
C ALA A 36 -10.69 -15.66 -5.59
N HIS A 37 -9.69 -16.43 -6.02
CA HIS A 37 -9.04 -17.42 -5.16
C HIS A 37 -8.07 -16.67 -4.24
N LEU A 38 -8.42 -16.54 -2.96
CA LEU A 38 -7.66 -15.79 -1.95
C LEU A 38 -7.29 -16.70 -0.77
N LEU A 39 -6.02 -16.66 -0.39
CA LEU A 39 -5.51 -17.16 0.88
C LEU A 39 -5.17 -15.95 1.74
N LEU A 40 -5.64 -15.94 2.97
CA LEU A 40 -5.39 -14.85 3.91
C LEU A 40 -4.63 -15.36 5.12
N GLU A 41 -3.47 -14.79 5.36
CA GLU A 41 -2.73 -14.90 6.62
C GLU A 41 -2.91 -13.58 7.39
N SER A 42 -3.82 -13.58 8.36
CA SER A 42 -4.08 -12.40 9.19
C SER A 42 -3.21 -12.44 10.43
N VAL A 43 -2.18 -11.58 10.46
CA VAL A 43 -1.29 -11.46 11.62
C VAL A 43 -1.93 -10.64 12.73
N ASP A 44 -1.47 -10.83 13.97
CA ASP A 44 -1.86 -9.97 15.09
C ASP A 44 -1.15 -8.61 14.98
N PHE A 45 -1.94 -7.54 14.80
CA PHE A 45 -1.38 -6.19 14.65
C PHE A 45 -0.65 -5.70 15.90
N ALA A 46 -1.05 -6.14 17.10
CA ALA A 46 -0.34 -5.77 18.33
C ALA A 46 1.12 -6.24 18.28
N GLN A 47 1.37 -7.48 17.82
CA GLN A 47 2.70 -8.03 17.66
C GLN A 47 3.54 -7.25 16.64
N VAL A 48 2.93 -6.87 15.49
CA VAL A 48 3.60 -6.04 14.50
C VAL A 48 3.93 -4.66 15.06
N ARG A 49 2.98 -4.06 15.82
CA ARG A 49 3.19 -2.75 16.45
C ARG A 49 4.30 -2.76 17.50
N GLU A 50 4.43 -3.81 18.29
CA GLU A 50 5.54 -3.96 19.23
C GLU A 50 6.90 -3.93 18.52
N LEU A 51 7.02 -4.67 17.40
CA LEU A 51 8.24 -4.67 16.58
C LEU A 51 8.52 -3.29 15.96
N GLN A 52 7.49 -2.62 15.43
CA GLN A 52 7.61 -1.26 14.89
C GLN A 52 8.07 -0.25 15.94
N LEU A 53 7.48 -0.26 17.12
CA LEU A 53 7.83 0.66 18.22
C LEU A 53 9.21 0.39 18.80
N ALA A 54 9.67 -0.86 18.77
CA ALA A 54 11.03 -1.25 19.14
C ALA A 54 12.05 -1.02 18.01
N GLU A 55 11.59 -0.55 16.84
CA GLU A 55 12.39 -0.43 15.60
C GLU A 55 13.08 -1.76 15.21
N ASP A 56 12.53 -2.90 15.64
CA ASP A 56 12.98 -4.24 15.26
C ASP A 56 12.43 -4.62 13.88
N TRP A 57 12.98 -3.98 12.86
CA TRP A 57 12.60 -4.22 11.46
C TRP A 57 13.06 -5.60 10.97
N ALA A 58 14.11 -6.17 11.58
CA ALA A 58 14.53 -7.54 11.27
C ALA A 58 13.48 -8.54 11.75
N GLY A 59 13.04 -8.46 13.00
CA GLY A 59 11.96 -9.30 13.54
C GLY A 59 10.63 -9.12 12.79
N ALA A 60 10.32 -7.90 12.39
CA ALA A 60 9.15 -7.62 11.56
C ALA A 60 9.26 -8.29 10.17
N GLY A 61 10.46 -8.26 9.55
CA GLY A 61 10.75 -8.96 8.30
C GLY A 61 10.59 -10.47 8.42
N ASP A 62 11.13 -11.07 9.48
CA ASP A 62 11.02 -12.51 9.76
C ASP A 62 9.56 -12.94 9.95
N LEU A 63 8.77 -12.14 10.67
CA LEU A 63 7.34 -12.40 10.89
C LEU A 63 6.58 -12.44 9.57
N LEU A 64 6.76 -11.44 8.70
CA LEU A 64 6.06 -11.35 7.42
C LEU A 64 6.59 -12.37 6.41
N ALA A 65 7.89 -12.65 6.40
CA ALA A 65 8.48 -13.70 5.58
C ALA A 65 7.92 -15.08 5.94
N ALA A 66 7.74 -15.35 7.23
CA ALA A 66 7.11 -16.61 7.68
C ALA A 66 5.64 -16.69 7.24
N ALA A 67 4.88 -15.59 7.30
CA ALA A 67 3.52 -15.51 6.78
C ALA A 67 3.48 -15.76 5.26
N GLY A 68 4.37 -15.13 4.51
CA GLY A 68 4.50 -15.33 3.06
C GLY A 68 4.80 -16.80 2.68
N ARG A 69 5.73 -17.44 3.38
CA ARG A 69 6.04 -18.87 3.16
C ARG A 69 4.83 -19.78 3.42
N ARG A 70 4.01 -19.49 4.45
CA ARG A 70 2.78 -20.26 4.69
C ARG A 70 1.78 -20.10 3.56
N LEU A 71 1.61 -18.89 3.04
CA LEU A 71 0.74 -18.61 1.89
C LEU A 71 1.23 -19.33 0.62
N GLN A 72 2.53 -19.23 0.31
CA GLN A 72 3.13 -19.96 -0.80
C GLN A 72 2.96 -21.47 -0.64
N GLY A 73 3.24 -22.02 0.55
CA GLY A 73 3.06 -23.44 0.86
C GLY A 73 1.60 -23.91 0.77
N ALA A 74 0.65 -23.01 0.95
CA ALA A 74 -0.78 -23.28 0.74
C ALA A 74 -1.22 -23.14 -0.73
N GLY A 75 -0.32 -22.78 -1.65
CA GLY A 75 -0.56 -22.71 -3.09
C GLY A 75 -0.85 -21.33 -3.64
N ALA A 76 -0.42 -20.27 -2.98
CA ALA A 76 -0.47 -18.94 -3.56
C ALA A 76 0.50 -18.82 -4.75
N ASP A 77 0.03 -18.26 -5.87
CA ASP A 77 0.83 -17.97 -7.07
C ASP A 77 1.55 -16.63 -6.99
N ALA A 78 1.13 -15.76 -6.08
CA ALA A 78 1.78 -14.51 -5.71
C ALA A 78 1.37 -14.12 -4.29
N VAL A 79 2.20 -13.31 -3.63
CA VAL A 79 1.93 -12.77 -2.29
C VAL A 79 1.84 -11.26 -2.36
N LEU A 80 1.03 -10.64 -1.50
CA LEU A 80 0.97 -9.20 -1.30
C LEU A 80 0.85 -8.85 0.19
N ILE A 81 1.42 -7.71 0.58
CA ILE A 81 1.37 -7.16 1.94
C ILE A 81 0.27 -6.08 1.95
N ALA A 82 -0.80 -6.28 2.74
CA ALA A 82 -1.98 -5.41 2.72
C ALA A 82 -1.81 -4.14 3.57
N THR A 83 -0.64 -3.49 3.50
CA THR A 83 -0.35 -2.21 4.17
C THR A 83 0.86 -1.53 3.54
N ASN A 84 0.92 -0.20 3.57
CA ASN A 84 2.04 0.55 3.00
C ASN A 84 3.33 0.39 3.81
N LEU A 85 3.28 0.67 5.12
CA LEU A 85 4.48 0.74 5.98
C LEU A 85 5.32 -0.54 5.95
N MET A 86 4.67 -1.71 5.97
CA MET A 86 5.40 -2.98 6.05
C MET A 86 6.11 -3.37 4.74
N HIS A 87 5.95 -2.59 3.67
CA HIS A 87 6.82 -2.70 2.50
C HIS A 87 8.28 -2.26 2.78
N LYS A 88 8.52 -1.62 3.93
CA LYS A 88 9.89 -1.41 4.44
C LYS A 88 10.66 -2.72 4.60
N VAL A 89 9.96 -3.81 4.94
CA VAL A 89 10.57 -5.14 5.08
C VAL A 89 10.29 -6.06 3.89
N ALA A 90 9.78 -5.52 2.77
CA ALA A 90 9.53 -6.28 1.54
C ALA A 90 10.74 -7.08 1.06
N PRO A 91 11.99 -6.56 1.12
CA PRO A 91 13.16 -7.36 0.71
C PRO A 91 13.32 -8.67 1.47
N ALA A 92 13.02 -8.71 2.78
CA ALA A 92 13.07 -9.93 3.57
C ALA A 92 11.96 -10.92 3.15
N VAL A 93 10.79 -10.42 2.79
CA VAL A 93 9.68 -11.24 2.30
C VAL A 93 9.99 -11.77 0.89
N GLU A 94 10.45 -10.92 -0.02
CA GLU A 94 10.86 -11.30 -1.38
C GLU A 94 11.93 -12.40 -1.36
N ALA A 95 12.96 -12.25 -0.53
CA ALA A 95 14.03 -13.24 -0.39
C ALA A 95 13.57 -14.61 0.17
N ALA A 96 12.41 -14.65 0.82
CA ALA A 96 11.86 -15.85 1.44
C ALA A 96 10.86 -16.60 0.54
N LEU A 97 10.55 -16.08 -0.65
CA LEU A 97 9.52 -16.59 -1.55
C LEU A 97 10.12 -17.02 -2.90
N ASP A 98 9.55 -18.08 -3.47
CA ASP A 98 9.81 -18.50 -4.87
C ASP A 98 8.74 -17.91 -5.83
N VAL A 99 7.64 -17.38 -5.28
CA VAL A 99 6.58 -16.68 -6.02
C VAL A 99 6.74 -15.17 -5.88
N PRO A 100 6.26 -14.37 -6.85
CA PRO A 100 6.43 -12.91 -6.78
C PRO A 100 5.70 -12.29 -5.59
N LEU A 101 6.34 -11.29 -4.97
CA LEU A 101 5.67 -10.31 -4.13
C LEU A 101 5.11 -9.21 -5.04
N LEU A 102 3.80 -9.01 -5.01
CA LEU A 102 3.18 -7.85 -5.66
C LEU A 102 3.43 -6.64 -4.76
N HIS A 103 4.27 -5.71 -5.20
CA HIS A 103 4.70 -4.59 -4.35
C HIS A 103 3.79 -3.38 -4.54
N ILE A 104 3.33 -2.75 -3.45
CA ILE A 104 2.38 -1.64 -3.49
C ILE A 104 2.92 -0.42 -4.27
N ALA A 105 4.20 -0.09 -4.11
CA ALA A 105 4.79 1.03 -4.83
C ALA A 105 4.92 0.77 -6.34
N ASP A 106 5.06 -0.50 -6.78
CA ASP A 106 5.04 -0.85 -8.20
C ASP A 106 3.65 -0.60 -8.80
N ALA A 107 2.58 -0.95 -8.07
CA ALA A 107 1.21 -0.69 -8.50
C ALA A 107 0.92 0.82 -8.59
N VAL A 108 1.47 1.62 -7.68
CA VAL A 108 1.42 3.09 -7.75
C VAL A 108 2.20 3.60 -8.96
N ALA A 109 3.40 3.07 -9.19
CA ALA A 109 4.24 3.43 -10.32
C ALA A 109 3.58 3.13 -11.66
N ASP A 110 2.91 1.99 -11.80
CA ASP A 110 2.14 1.62 -13.00
C ASP A 110 1.06 2.67 -13.32
N VAL A 111 0.35 3.14 -12.30
CA VAL A 111 -0.69 4.18 -12.47
C VAL A 111 -0.06 5.51 -12.85
N ALA A 112 0.97 5.94 -12.15
CA ALA A 112 1.66 7.20 -12.42
C ALA A 112 2.25 7.22 -13.84
N THR A 113 2.98 6.17 -14.22
CA THR A 113 3.58 6.04 -15.56
C THR A 113 2.49 5.98 -16.64
N GLY A 114 1.42 5.23 -16.43
CA GLY A 114 0.29 5.15 -17.37
C GLY A 114 -0.42 6.48 -17.59
N ALA A 115 -0.38 7.38 -16.61
CA ALA A 115 -0.92 8.73 -16.68
C ALA A 115 0.09 9.77 -17.21
N GLY A 116 1.36 9.37 -17.41
CA GLY A 116 2.44 10.27 -17.81
C GLY A 116 2.96 11.17 -16.68
N TRP A 117 2.74 10.79 -15.42
CA TRP A 117 3.21 11.51 -14.24
C TRP A 117 4.64 11.11 -13.88
N GLY A 118 5.54 12.08 -13.80
CA GLY A 118 6.95 11.87 -13.45
C GLY A 118 7.28 12.21 -12.01
N THR A 119 6.40 12.94 -11.32
CA THR A 119 6.61 13.36 -9.93
C THR A 119 5.34 13.12 -9.12
N VAL A 120 5.44 12.42 -8.00
CA VAL A 120 4.30 12.20 -7.11
C VAL A 120 4.59 12.70 -5.69
N GLY A 121 3.59 13.31 -5.07
CA GLY A 121 3.60 13.57 -3.64
C GLY A 121 3.23 12.29 -2.88
N VAL A 122 3.81 12.04 -1.71
CA VAL A 122 3.43 10.92 -0.83
C VAL A 122 2.96 11.45 0.51
N VAL A 123 1.74 11.08 0.88
CA VAL A 123 1.12 11.38 2.17
C VAL A 123 0.75 10.06 2.84
N GLY A 124 1.24 9.84 4.06
CA GLY A 124 1.05 8.59 4.78
C GLY A 124 1.49 8.69 6.23
N THR A 125 1.79 7.57 6.87
CA THR A 125 2.41 7.59 8.19
C THR A 125 3.81 8.17 8.13
N ARG A 126 4.30 8.68 9.26
CA ARG A 126 5.61 9.33 9.36
C ARG A 126 6.73 8.47 8.74
N TRP A 127 6.80 7.18 9.05
CA TRP A 127 7.82 6.29 8.48
C TRP A 127 7.72 6.13 6.96
N VAL A 128 6.51 6.14 6.39
CA VAL A 128 6.33 6.08 4.93
C VAL A 128 6.84 7.35 4.25
N MET A 129 6.66 8.51 4.89
CA MET A 129 7.09 9.79 4.34
C MET A 129 8.58 10.08 4.61
N ALA A 130 9.09 9.74 5.82
CA ALA A 130 10.43 10.11 6.26
C ALA A 130 11.53 9.15 5.80
N GLU A 131 11.20 7.88 5.55
CA GLU A 131 12.19 6.87 5.19
C GLU A 131 12.24 6.59 3.69
N PRO A 132 13.42 6.20 3.16
CA PRO A 132 13.62 6.14 1.71
C PRO A 132 12.94 4.97 1.01
N PHE A 133 12.54 3.90 1.70
CA PHE A 133 12.12 2.64 1.09
C PHE A 133 10.99 2.79 0.04
N TYR A 134 10.04 3.70 0.29
CA TYR A 134 8.93 3.94 -0.63
C TYR A 134 9.39 4.79 -1.83
N ALA A 135 10.11 5.86 -1.56
CA ALA A 135 10.67 6.74 -2.60
C ALA A 135 11.69 6.01 -3.48
N ASP A 136 12.58 5.21 -2.87
CA ASP A 136 13.58 4.42 -3.60
C ASP A 136 12.92 3.42 -4.55
N ARG A 137 11.83 2.75 -4.12
CA ARG A 137 11.10 1.83 -5.01
C ARG A 137 10.44 2.58 -6.17
N LEU A 138 9.82 3.72 -5.95
CA LEU A 138 9.26 4.56 -7.01
C LEU A 138 10.34 5.07 -7.97
N ALA A 139 11.52 5.41 -7.46
CA ALA A 139 12.64 5.85 -8.27
C ALA A 139 13.15 4.78 -9.24
N THR A 140 13.02 3.48 -8.92
CA THR A 140 13.33 2.39 -9.87
C THR A 140 12.46 2.41 -11.13
N HIS A 141 11.29 3.06 -11.05
CA HIS A 141 10.35 3.28 -12.16
C HIS A 141 10.51 4.67 -12.81
N GLY A 142 11.54 5.45 -12.43
CA GLY A 142 11.78 6.80 -12.94
C GLY A 142 10.85 7.87 -12.35
N ILE A 143 10.21 7.60 -11.21
CA ILE A 143 9.28 8.53 -10.55
C ILE A 143 9.99 9.25 -9.40
N THR A 144 9.95 10.58 -9.43
CA THR A 144 10.42 11.44 -8.35
C THR A 144 9.36 11.53 -7.25
N THR A 145 9.78 11.46 -5.99
CA THR A 145 8.89 11.54 -4.83
C THR A 145 9.09 12.85 -4.08
N LEU A 146 8.00 13.54 -3.79
CA LEU A 146 7.94 14.68 -2.88
C LEU A 146 7.21 14.27 -1.61
N VAL A 147 7.65 14.79 -0.46
CA VAL A 147 6.99 14.59 0.83
C VAL A 147 6.80 15.94 1.54
N PRO A 148 5.79 16.08 2.41
CA PRO A 148 5.63 17.28 3.22
C PRO A 148 6.85 17.53 4.12
N ASP A 149 7.01 18.75 4.63
CA ASP A 149 8.00 19.06 5.66
C ASP A 149 7.74 18.28 6.97
N ALA A 150 8.76 18.19 7.83
CA ALA A 150 8.72 17.36 9.04
C ALA A 150 7.55 17.71 9.98
N ALA A 151 7.21 19.00 10.12
CA ALA A 151 6.11 19.41 10.98
C ALA A 151 4.75 18.96 10.42
N THR A 152 4.58 19.07 9.11
CA THR A 152 3.39 18.57 8.40
C THR A 152 3.32 17.03 8.46
N GLN A 153 4.45 16.33 8.35
CA GLN A 153 4.50 14.87 8.51
C GLN A 153 4.02 14.45 9.90
N ASP A 154 4.49 15.09 10.97
CA ASP A 154 4.08 14.83 12.35
C ASP A 154 2.58 15.10 12.56
N GLU A 155 2.04 16.17 11.97
CA GLU A 155 0.60 16.48 12.02
C GLU A 155 -0.24 15.42 11.29
N ILE A 156 0.19 14.97 10.11
CA ILE A 156 -0.50 13.93 9.35
C ILE A 156 -0.49 12.61 10.11
N ASP A 157 0.65 12.21 10.67
CA ASP A 157 0.79 10.99 11.46
C ASP A 157 -0.15 11.00 12.67
N ARG A 158 -0.22 12.12 13.40
CA ARG A 158 -1.17 12.31 14.50
C ARG A 158 -2.62 12.17 14.03
N ILE A 159 -3.00 12.82 12.92
CA ILE A 159 -4.35 12.71 12.36
C ILE A 159 -4.69 11.25 12.02
N ILE A 160 -3.75 10.51 11.43
CA ILE A 160 -3.97 9.11 11.09
C ILE A 160 -4.23 8.28 12.35
N PHE A 161 -3.35 8.37 13.36
CA PHE A 161 -3.41 7.48 14.52
C PHE A 161 -4.42 7.92 15.58
N ASP A 162 -4.57 9.22 15.83
CA ASP A 162 -5.42 9.73 16.92
C ASP A 162 -6.88 9.94 16.49
N GLU A 163 -7.13 10.07 15.17
CA GLU A 163 -8.46 10.40 14.65
C GLU A 163 -8.96 9.34 13.65
N LEU A 164 -8.33 9.21 12.49
CA LEU A 164 -8.84 8.38 11.40
C LEU A 164 -8.86 6.88 11.74
N ALA A 165 -7.84 6.38 12.44
CA ALA A 165 -7.79 4.99 12.90
C ALA A 165 -8.93 4.64 13.88
N HIS A 166 -9.54 5.64 14.50
CA HIS A 166 -10.72 5.50 15.36
C HIS A 166 -12.03 5.82 14.65
N GLY A 167 -11.98 6.05 13.32
CA GLY A 167 -13.15 6.39 12.51
C GLY A 167 -13.62 7.84 12.66
N HIS A 168 -12.82 8.70 13.29
CA HIS A 168 -13.13 10.12 13.46
C HIS A 168 -12.57 10.93 12.28
N VAL A 169 -13.45 11.48 11.46
CA VAL A 169 -13.09 12.35 10.33
C VAL A 169 -13.52 13.77 10.66
N LEU A 170 -12.59 14.58 11.20
CA LEU A 170 -12.85 15.97 11.56
C LEU A 170 -12.66 16.87 10.32
N ASP A 171 -13.53 17.88 10.17
CA ASP A 171 -13.43 18.83 9.06
C ASP A 171 -12.10 19.62 9.08
N THR A 172 -11.58 19.92 10.28
CA THR A 172 -10.28 20.56 10.46
C THR A 172 -9.14 19.68 9.94
N SER A 173 -9.17 18.40 10.25
CA SER A 173 -8.17 17.43 9.80
C SER A 173 -8.27 17.17 8.30
N ARG A 174 -9.49 17.08 7.76
CA ARG A 174 -9.72 17.03 6.31
C ARG A 174 -9.11 18.24 5.60
N ALA A 175 -9.32 19.46 6.11
CA ALA A 175 -8.77 20.67 5.52
C ALA A 175 -7.22 20.70 5.58
N ARG A 176 -6.62 20.19 6.67
CA ARG A 176 -5.16 20.07 6.80
C ARG A 176 -4.56 19.09 5.80
N LEU A 177 -5.16 17.90 5.66
CA LEU A 177 -4.72 16.92 4.69
C LEU A 177 -4.85 17.42 3.25
N ALA A 178 -5.95 18.11 2.94
CA ALA A 178 -6.15 18.73 1.62
C ALA A 178 -5.12 19.83 1.34
N ALA A 179 -4.78 20.64 2.35
CA ALA A 179 -3.75 21.66 2.23
C ALA A 179 -2.36 21.05 1.99
N ALA A 180 -2.01 19.96 2.68
CA ALA A 180 -0.75 19.27 2.46
C ALA A 180 -0.66 18.69 1.02
N ALA A 181 -1.74 18.12 0.51
CA ALA A 181 -1.80 17.63 -0.87
C ALA A 181 -1.65 18.79 -1.89
N ALA A 182 -2.32 19.92 -1.65
CA ALA A 182 -2.21 21.10 -2.51
C ALA A 182 -0.78 21.69 -2.50
N GLN A 183 -0.13 21.72 -1.34
CA GLN A 183 1.25 22.20 -1.23
C GLN A 183 2.22 21.31 -2.03
N LEU A 184 2.04 19.99 -2.01
CA LEU A 184 2.85 19.08 -2.83
C LEU A 184 2.64 19.33 -4.33
N GLN A 185 1.41 19.63 -4.76
CA GLN A 185 1.14 20.04 -6.13
C GLN A 185 1.85 21.35 -6.50
N GLU A 186 1.80 22.35 -5.62
CA GLU A 186 2.53 23.62 -5.82
C GLU A 186 4.05 23.43 -5.93
N GLN A 187 4.58 22.39 -5.28
CA GLN A 187 5.98 21.97 -5.38
C GLN A 187 6.29 21.16 -6.65
N GLY A 188 5.31 20.86 -7.46
CA GLY A 188 5.46 20.19 -8.75
C GLY A 188 5.05 18.70 -8.76
N ALA A 189 4.30 18.21 -7.77
CA ALA A 189 3.72 16.88 -7.86
C ALA A 189 2.58 16.85 -8.88
N ASP A 190 2.62 15.90 -9.80
CA ASP A 190 1.57 15.64 -10.79
C ASP A 190 0.33 15.00 -10.15
N ALA A 191 0.57 14.18 -9.10
CA ALA A 191 -0.45 13.48 -8.31
C ALA A 191 0.02 13.31 -6.87
N VAL A 192 -0.91 13.00 -5.96
CA VAL A 192 -0.59 12.68 -4.55
C VAL A 192 -1.03 11.25 -4.22
N VAL A 193 -0.10 10.46 -3.71
CA VAL A 193 -0.33 9.09 -3.24
C VAL A 193 -0.85 9.13 -1.81
N LEU A 194 -2.02 8.56 -1.58
CA LEU A 194 -2.54 8.29 -0.26
C LEU A 194 -1.94 6.95 0.23
N ALA A 195 -0.81 7.04 0.92
CA ALA A 195 -0.05 5.88 1.39
C ALA A 195 -0.49 5.39 2.79
N CYS A 196 -1.76 5.54 3.08
CA CYS A 196 -2.46 5.01 4.24
C CYS A 196 -3.95 4.88 3.91
N THR A 197 -4.56 3.74 4.20
CA THR A 197 -5.97 3.46 3.89
C THR A 197 -6.92 4.41 4.61
N GLU A 198 -6.56 4.85 5.80
CA GLU A 198 -7.36 5.76 6.62
C GLU A 198 -7.47 7.16 5.99
N LEU A 199 -6.49 7.58 5.18
CA LEU A 199 -6.54 8.86 4.47
C LEU A 199 -7.66 8.91 3.43
N GLU A 200 -8.02 7.77 2.85
CA GLU A 200 -9.13 7.66 1.90
C GLU A 200 -10.48 8.04 2.54
N LEU A 201 -10.61 7.92 3.88
CA LEU A 201 -11.81 8.37 4.61
C LEU A 201 -11.94 9.90 4.63
N ALA A 202 -10.82 10.61 4.64
CA ALA A 202 -10.78 12.06 4.75
C ALA A 202 -10.68 12.76 3.40
N LEU A 203 -9.90 12.22 2.47
CA LEU A 203 -9.66 12.78 1.14
C LEU A 203 -10.45 11.99 0.09
N THR A 204 -11.71 12.33 -0.09
CA THR A 204 -12.63 11.71 -1.05
C THR A 204 -13.08 12.71 -2.12
N GLY A 205 -13.28 12.21 -3.34
CA GLY A 205 -13.82 12.99 -4.45
C GLY A 205 -12.80 13.83 -5.20
N PRO A 206 -13.25 14.62 -6.21
CA PRO A 206 -12.37 15.44 -7.01
C PRO A 206 -11.76 16.56 -6.18
N GLY A 207 -10.43 16.59 -6.12
CA GLY A 207 -9.64 17.63 -5.48
C GLY A 207 -8.84 18.45 -6.50
N PRO A 208 -8.07 19.43 -6.06
CA PRO A 208 -7.21 20.22 -6.94
C PRO A 208 -6.11 19.37 -7.59
N VAL A 209 -5.65 18.31 -6.93
CA VAL A 209 -4.62 17.39 -7.41
C VAL A 209 -5.18 15.99 -7.56
N PRO A 210 -4.79 15.21 -8.60
CA PRO A 210 -5.13 13.81 -8.70
C PRO A 210 -4.63 13.02 -7.50
N LEU A 211 -5.47 12.11 -6.97
CA LEU A 211 -5.12 11.25 -5.85
C LEU A 211 -4.92 9.81 -6.33
N ILE A 212 -3.88 9.15 -5.82
CA ILE A 212 -3.64 7.71 -6.02
C ILE A 212 -3.89 7.00 -4.68
N GLU A 213 -4.99 6.29 -4.59
CA GLU A 213 -5.35 5.43 -3.46
C GLU A 213 -4.48 4.17 -3.50
N SER A 214 -3.34 4.17 -2.81
CA SER A 214 -2.30 3.14 -2.95
C SER A 214 -2.81 1.72 -2.69
N ALA A 215 -3.60 1.52 -1.65
CA ALA A 215 -4.17 0.21 -1.33
C ALA A 215 -5.14 -0.28 -2.41
N ARG A 216 -5.96 0.62 -2.94
CA ARG A 216 -6.92 0.31 -4.00
C ARG A 216 -6.21 -0.08 -5.30
N VAL A 217 -5.22 0.72 -5.75
CA VAL A 217 -4.49 0.39 -6.99
C VAL A 217 -3.68 -0.90 -6.85
N HIS A 218 -3.15 -1.18 -5.67
CA HIS A 218 -2.47 -2.43 -5.35
C HIS A 218 -3.43 -3.64 -5.40
N ALA A 219 -4.60 -3.54 -4.79
CA ALA A 219 -5.64 -4.57 -4.84
C ALA A 219 -6.12 -4.82 -6.28
N LEU A 220 -6.28 -3.77 -7.09
CA LEU A 220 -6.62 -3.90 -8.51
C LEU A 220 -5.49 -4.54 -9.34
N ALA A 221 -4.22 -4.24 -9.04
CA ALA A 221 -3.08 -4.91 -9.66
C ALA A 221 -3.06 -6.41 -9.32
N ALA A 222 -3.34 -6.76 -8.06
CA ALA A 222 -3.49 -8.15 -7.64
C ALA A 222 -4.65 -8.87 -8.37
N ALA A 223 -5.79 -8.22 -8.52
CA ALA A 223 -6.92 -8.78 -9.29
C ALA A 223 -6.54 -9.02 -10.76
N ARG A 224 -5.85 -8.07 -11.40
CA ARG A 224 -5.34 -8.25 -12.78
C ARG A 224 -4.39 -9.44 -12.87
N PHE A 225 -3.46 -9.60 -11.92
CA PHE A 225 -2.58 -10.76 -11.85
C PHE A 225 -3.39 -12.06 -11.74
N ALA A 226 -4.37 -12.13 -10.84
CA ALA A 226 -5.23 -13.31 -10.65
C ALA A 226 -5.98 -13.69 -11.93
N LEU A 227 -6.42 -12.72 -12.72
CA LEU A 227 -7.13 -12.90 -13.99
C LEU A 227 -6.20 -13.27 -15.17
N GLY A 228 -4.91 -13.48 -14.93
CA GLY A 228 -3.93 -13.89 -15.97
C GLY A 228 -3.17 -12.74 -16.59
N GLY A 229 -3.23 -11.55 -16.02
CA GLY A 229 -2.38 -10.41 -16.38
C GLY A 229 -0.88 -10.69 -16.21
N PRO A 230 -0.01 -9.80 -16.69
CA PRO A 230 1.43 -9.98 -16.63
C PRO A 230 1.91 -10.13 -15.18
N THR A 231 2.91 -10.98 -15.00
CA THR A 231 3.63 -11.09 -13.72
C THR A 231 4.57 -9.88 -13.62
N PRO A 232 4.55 -9.13 -12.51
CA PRO A 232 5.56 -8.10 -12.30
C PRO A 232 6.96 -8.71 -12.36
N PRO A 233 7.98 -7.98 -12.82
CA PRO A 233 9.34 -8.47 -12.80
C PRO A 233 9.74 -8.82 -11.36
N VAL A 234 10.28 -10.04 -11.16
CA VAL A 234 10.96 -10.40 -9.91
C VAL A 234 12.22 -9.58 -9.87
N THR A 235 12.31 -8.61 -8.96
CA THR A 235 13.57 -7.88 -8.75
C THR A 235 14.49 -8.82 -7.97
N PRO A 236 15.63 -9.30 -8.55
CA PRO A 236 16.60 -10.05 -7.78
C PRO A 236 17.06 -9.13 -6.63
N GLY A 237 17.11 -9.66 -5.41
CA GLY A 237 17.52 -8.89 -4.24
C GLY A 237 18.82 -8.13 -4.49
N ALA A 238 18.80 -6.84 -4.23
CA ALA A 238 19.99 -5.99 -4.19
C ALA A 238 20.69 -6.14 -2.85
#